data_e3756898a15d29f5fa64daaa2ba245cf
#
_entry.id   e3756898a15d29f5fa64daaa2ba245cf
#
_cell.length_a   1.000
_cell.length_b   1.000
_cell.length_c   1.000
_cell.angle_alpha   90.00
_cell.angle_beta   90.00
_cell.angle_gamma   90.00
#
_symmetry.space_group_name_H-M   'P 1'
#
loop_
_entity.id
_entity.type
_entity.pdbx_description
1 polymer ?
#
loop_
_entity_poly.entity_id
_entity_poly.type
_entity_poly.pdbx_seq_one_letter_code
_entity_poly.pdbx_strand_id
1 'polypeptide(L)'
;MNKFVYIILFSSVVCLLSACGSDKEEMSRLGDDDAVWVNLDINVSLTDVMHSGITRAEGDGYENAANGYELMSTLRVIVVRPDNTVEENRFISFRDVLQHYGDERFKVRGRETKRVYLFANENSSIDIQSEDGTRFRLKEELERIKKGDAFPTETIGKLTVNLDGGNQLKVNPNYVPMNECHTVEVGDTDQKADLFIIRAAVKYSFYVKNESSHAKTVTGYSVHNMARQAYLLPRDVRYRDVEGSDGTIYKEIEAFEVPETEYYTYRFNASYSLPKNKEIILAPSCYFLEGKHVYEGEGGADEKKNYSVSLWVDGAELKGFLENVPQLPRNTHVKVYITIKNTSTDWKVDVRPYTEVPLEPDFGL
;
A
#
# COMPACT_ATOMS: atom_id res chain seq x y z
N MET A 1 32.86 -64.15 20.54
CA MET A 1 34.31 -64.38 20.30
C MET A 1 34.88 -63.19 19.59
N ASN A 2 35.87 -62.60 20.29
CA ASN A 2 36.95 -61.73 19.89
C ASN A 2 36.54 -60.30 19.41
N LYS A 3 36.61 -59.20 20.21
CA LYS A 3 37.74 -58.52 20.88
C LYS A 3 38.95 -58.34 19.98
N PHE A 4 39.25 -57.04 19.70
CA PHE A 4 40.56 -56.38 19.69
C PHE A 4 40.28 -54.93 19.26
N VAL A 5 40.23 -53.89 20.10
CA VAL A 5 41.31 -53.19 20.78
C VAL A 5 42.46 -52.82 19.85
N TYR A 6 42.53 -51.56 19.43
CA TYR A 6 43.77 -50.78 19.28
C TYR A 6 43.63 -49.38 19.80
N ILE A 7 44.23 -49.23 20.95
CA ILE A 7 44.67 -47.99 21.60
C ILE A 7 46.08 -47.70 21.07
N ILE A 8 46.43 -46.40 21.13
CA ILE A 8 47.76 -45.79 21.09
C ILE A 8 48.22 -45.35 19.67
N LEU A 9 48.12 -44.02 19.47
CA LEU A 9 49.31 -43.19 19.35
C LEU A 9 48.93 -41.71 19.57
N PHE A 10 49.07 -41.35 20.84
CA PHE A 10 49.27 -39.97 21.31
C PHE A 10 50.76 -39.70 21.13
N SER A 11 51.15 -38.77 20.27
CA SER A 11 52.41 -38.04 20.46
C SER A 11 52.46 -36.79 19.58
N SER A 12 52.49 -35.66 20.26
CA SER A 12 53.25 -34.45 19.93
C SER A 12 53.20 -33.88 18.52
N VAL A 13 52.22 -33.02 18.31
CA VAL A 13 52.49 -31.72 17.65
C VAL A 13 51.74 -30.64 18.42
N VAL A 14 52.24 -30.33 19.60
CA VAL A 14 52.04 -29.04 20.28
C VAL A 14 53.28 -28.25 19.99
N CYS A 15 53.14 -27.19 19.29
CA CYS A 15 53.94 -25.99 19.09
C CYS A 15 53.93 -25.64 17.59
N LEU A 16 53.15 -24.64 17.30
CA LEU A 16 53.28 -23.63 16.25
C LEU A 16 51.88 -23.18 15.73
N LEU A 17 51.04 -22.69 16.61
CA LEU A 17 49.91 -21.83 16.26
C LEU A 17 49.67 -20.76 17.33
N SER A 18 50.71 -20.02 17.65
CA SER A 18 50.57 -18.77 18.40
C SER A 18 51.08 -17.61 17.53
N ALA A 19 50.38 -17.36 16.45
CA ALA A 19 50.49 -16.09 15.71
C ALA A 19 49.36 -16.00 14.68
N CYS A 20 48.13 -15.84 15.13
CA CYS A 20 47.05 -15.28 14.34
C CYS A 20 45.87 -14.96 15.30
N GLY A 21 46.12 -14.05 16.21
CA GLY A 21 45.13 -13.62 17.19
C GLY A 21 45.10 -12.08 17.35
N SER A 22 45.41 -11.33 16.28
CA SER A 22 45.36 -9.88 16.32
C SER A 22 44.53 -9.20 15.25
N ASP A 23 44.01 -9.93 14.24
CA ASP A 23 43.31 -9.28 13.14
C ASP A 23 41.78 -9.16 13.35
N LYS A 24 41.21 -9.77 14.40
CA LYS A 24 39.77 -9.59 14.70
C LYS A 24 39.47 -8.44 15.65
N GLU A 25 40.46 -7.95 16.41
CA GLU A 25 40.25 -6.76 17.25
C GLU A 25 40.55 -5.45 16.54
N GLU A 26 41.32 -5.47 15.46
CA GLU A 26 41.56 -4.26 14.66
C GLU A 26 40.41 -3.96 13.70
N MET A 27 39.63 -4.96 13.23
CA MET A 27 38.44 -4.70 12.39
C MET A 27 37.24 -4.15 13.19
N SER A 28 37.25 -4.24 14.50
CA SER A 28 36.24 -3.62 15.36
C SER A 28 36.59 -2.19 15.82
N ARG A 29 37.80 -1.73 15.54
CA ARG A 29 38.30 -0.38 15.84
C ARG A 29 38.48 0.52 14.62
N LEU A 30 38.21 0.05 13.42
CA LEU A 30 38.05 0.90 12.22
C LEU A 30 36.67 1.53 12.29
N GLY A 31 36.54 2.43 13.06
CA GLY A 31 36.39 3.83 12.95
C GLY A 31 34.96 4.27 13.03
N ASP A 32 34.46 4.58 14.22
CA ASP A 32 33.39 5.58 14.37
C ASP A 32 33.95 7.02 14.18
N ASP A 33 35.28 7.17 14.19
CA ASP A 33 35.97 8.47 14.10
C ASP A 33 35.97 9.06 12.66
N ASP A 34 35.79 8.23 11.63
CA ASP A 34 35.70 8.67 10.23
C ASP A 34 34.26 8.73 9.67
N ALA A 35 33.27 8.53 10.53
CA ALA A 35 31.87 8.57 10.10
C ALA A 35 31.45 9.99 9.72
N VAL A 36 31.13 10.18 8.43
CA VAL A 36 30.53 11.44 7.95
C VAL A 36 29.07 11.47 8.42
N TRP A 37 28.72 12.50 9.20
CA TRP A 37 27.35 12.72 9.64
C TRP A 37 26.77 13.89 8.86
N VAL A 38 25.58 13.68 8.28
CA VAL A 38 24.85 14.67 7.49
C VAL A 38 23.43 14.84 7.99
N ASN A 39 22.80 15.95 7.64
CA ASN A 39 21.37 16.13 7.81
C ASN A 39 20.67 15.66 6.54
N LEU A 40 19.71 14.75 6.71
CA LEU A 40 18.80 14.31 5.68
C LEU A 40 17.43 14.91 6.00
N ASP A 41 17.01 15.89 5.22
CA ASP A 41 15.69 16.50 5.31
C ASP A 41 14.72 15.67 4.46
N ILE A 42 13.71 15.07 5.08
CA ILE A 42 12.74 14.19 4.43
C ILE A 42 11.41 14.91 4.28
N ASN A 43 10.93 15.00 3.05
CA ASN A 43 9.56 15.39 2.73
C ASN A 43 8.78 14.15 2.30
N VAL A 44 7.52 14.08 2.72
CA VAL A 44 6.63 12.97 2.37
C VAL A 44 5.34 13.53 1.79
N SER A 45 4.99 13.07 0.59
CA SER A 45 3.75 13.45 -0.08
C SER A 45 2.91 12.21 -0.37
N LEU A 46 1.58 12.35 -0.26
CA LEU A 46 0.70 11.38 -0.89
C LEU A 46 0.90 11.47 -2.39
N THR A 47 1.11 10.33 -3.03
CA THR A 47 1.19 10.29 -4.49
C THR A 47 0.02 9.57 -5.09
N ASP A 48 -0.31 9.98 -6.28
CA ASP A 48 -1.29 9.32 -7.12
C ASP A 48 -0.58 8.31 -8.00
N VAL A 49 -0.95 7.04 -7.84
CA VAL A 49 -0.43 5.95 -8.65
C VAL A 49 -1.54 5.49 -9.60
N MET A 50 -1.29 5.57 -10.89
CA MET A 50 -2.20 5.10 -11.93
C MET A 50 -2.00 3.61 -12.19
N HIS A 51 -3.05 2.95 -12.67
CA HIS A 51 -3.00 1.56 -13.10
C HIS A 51 -2.90 1.44 -14.62
N SER A 52 -1.99 0.59 -15.13
CA SER A 52 -1.82 0.37 -16.56
C SER A 52 -3.02 -0.35 -17.18
N GLY A 53 -3.46 0.12 -18.33
CA GLY A 53 -4.44 -0.56 -19.18
C GLY A 53 -5.88 -0.08 -19.04
N ILE A 54 -6.13 1.03 -18.33
CA ILE A 54 -7.47 1.59 -18.24
C ILE A 54 -7.56 2.86 -19.07
N THR A 55 -8.37 2.84 -20.12
CA THR A 55 -8.62 4.02 -20.95
C THR A 55 -9.31 5.11 -20.15
N ARG A 56 -8.68 6.30 -20.10
CA ARG A 56 -9.31 7.52 -19.57
C ARG A 56 -10.62 7.82 -20.31
N ALA A 57 -11.71 7.95 -19.60
CA ALA A 57 -12.88 8.64 -20.11
C ALA A 57 -12.62 10.15 -19.98
N GLU A 58 -12.53 10.87 -21.09
CA GLU A 58 -12.48 12.32 -21.12
C GLU A 58 -13.74 12.95 -20.50
N GLY A 59 -13.53 13.95 -19.65
CA GLY A 59 -14.52 14.95 -19.26
C GLY A 59 -15.10 14.78 -17.88
N ASP A 60 -14.96 15.84 -17.18
CA ASP A 60 -15.65 16.39 -16.01
C ASP A 60 -14.80 16.50 -14.75
N GLY A 61 -14.85 17.72 -14.20
CA GLY A 61 -14.12 18.25 -13.10
C GLY A 61 -13.77 17.25 -11.99
N TYR A 62 -12.51 17.20 -11.65
CA TYR A 62 -11.98 16.39 -10.57
C TYR A 62 -12.63 16.85 -9.25
N GLU A 63 -13.60 16.09 -8.78
CA GLU A 63 -13.92 16.18 -7.36
C GLU A 63 -12.74 15.59 -6.60
N ASN A 64 -12.09 16.40 -5.78
CA ASN A 64 -11.11 15.99 -4.80
C ASN A 64 -11.74 14.88 -3.93
N ALA A 65 -11.52 13.64 -4.29
CA ALA A 65 -12.23 12.51 -3.71
C ALA A 65 -11.66 12.09 -2.35
N ALA A 66 -10.57 12.72 -1.89
CA ALA A 66 -10.00 12.46 -0.59
C ALA A 66 -10.85 13.13 0.49
N ASN A 67 -11.58 12.32 1.27
CA ASN A 67 -12.12 12.82 2.52
C ASN A 67 -10.99 12.85 3.59
N GLY A 68 -11.21 13.53 4.71
CA GLY A 68 -10.19 13.67 5.77
C GLY A 68 -9.61 12.33 6.25
N TYR A 69 -10.34 11.21 6.15
CA TYR A 69 -9.88 9.88 6.56
C TYR A 69 -8.90 9.22 5.57
N GLU A 70 -8.76 9.79 4.38
CA GLU A 70 -7.87 9.35 3.32
C GLU A 70 -6.55 10.13 3.29
N LEU A 71 -6.35 11.00 4.27
CA LEU A 71 -5.16 11.83 4.45
C LEU A 71 -4.30 11.31 5.61
N MET A 72 -3.07 11.80 5.71
CA MET A 72 -2.18 11.44 6.82
C MET A 72 -2.61 12.18 8.09
N SER A 73 -2.94 11.45 9.15
CA SER A 73 -3.11 11.98 10.52
C SER A 73 -1.88 11.75 11.38
N THR A 74 -1.10 10.74 11.04
CA THR A 74 0.19 10.41 11.67
C THR A 74 1.17 9.93 10.61
N LEU A 75 2.46 10.07 10.88
CA LEU A 75 3.53 9.55 10.05
C LEU A 75 4.63 8.98 10.95
N ARG A 76 5.12 7.79 10.62
CA ARG A 76 6.36 7.23 11.16
C ARG A 76 7.38 7.11 10.06
N VAL A 77 8.59 7.57 10.36
CA VAL A 77 9.75 7.46 9.48
C VAL A 77 10.79 6.59 10.16
N ILE A 78 11.20 5.51 9.52
CA ILE A 78 12.26 4.63 10.01
C ILE A 78 13.39 4.63 8.99
N VAL A 79 14.58 5.08 9.39
CA VAL A 79 15.77 5.08 8.54
C VAL A 79 16.65 3.90 8.92
N VAL A 80 16.97 3.06 7.97
CA VAL A 80 17.72 1.82 8.14
C VAL A 80 18.97 1.84 7.28
N ARG A 81 20.11 1.54 7.88
CA ARG A 81 21.43 1.46 7.25
C ARG A 81 21.58 0.20 6.37
N PRO A 82 22.60 0.14 5.49
CA PRO A 82 22.88 -1.04 4.67
C PRO A 82 23.13 -2.31 5.48
N ASP A 83 23.68 -2.19 6.68
CA ASP A 83 23.91 -3.30 7.62
C ASP A 83 22.66 -3.75 8.37
N ASN A 84 21.51 -3.23 8.00
CA ASN A 84 20.20 -3.45 8.61
C ASN A 84 20.01 -2.83 10.00
N THR A 85 20.90 -1.94 10.46
CA THR A 85 20.75 -1.23 11.73
C THR A 85 19.78 -0.08 11.58
N VAL A 86 18.85 0.06 12.52
CA VAL A 86 17.95 1.21 12.62
C VAL A 86 18.73 2.44 13.06
N GLU A 87 18.79 3.44 12.20
CA GLU A 87 19.48 4.68 12.50
C GLU A 87 18.55 5.73 13.10
N GLU A 88 17.30 5.76 12.66
CA GLU A 88 16.23 6.58 13.22
C GLU A 88 14.88 5.86 13.18
N ASN A 89 14.06 6.09 14.20
CA ASN A 89 12.65 5.70 14.24
C ASN A 89 11.85 6.82 14.91
N ARG A 90 11.13 7.59 14.11
CA ARG A 90 10.42 8.77 14.61
C ARG A 90 8.95 8.72 14.25
N PHE A 91 8.10 8.85 15.26
CA PHE A 91 6.67 8.97 15.14
C PHE A 91 6.27 10.45 15.23
N ILE A 92 5.42 10.89 14.29
CA ILE A 92 4.94 12.26 14.14
C ILE A 92 3.41 12.21 14.14
N SER A 93 2.77 13.01 14.98
CA SER A 93 1.33 13.16 15.02
C SER A 93 0.95 14.56 14.56
N PHE A 94 0.02 14.67 13.64
CA PHE A 94 -0.41 15.94 13.09
C PHE A 94 -1.63 16.47 13.85
N ARG A 95 -1.73 17.80 13.95
CA ARG A 95 -2.93 18.45 14.49
C ARG A 95 -4.09 18.35 13.50
N ASP A 96 -3.79 18.59 12.22
CA ASP A 96 -4.71 18.50 11.10
C ASP A 96 -4.21 17.42 10.14
N VAL A 97 -5.10 16.82 9.36
CA VAL A 97 -4.71 15.82 8.36
C VAL A 97 -3.98 16.48 7.19
N LEU A 98 -2.95 15.81 6.65
CA LEU A 98 -2.05 16.36 5.65
C LEU A 98 -1.99 15.49 4.40
N GLN A 99 -1.81 16.12 3.25
CA GLN A 99 -1.41 15.49 1.99
C GLN A 99 0.11 15.51 1.79
N HIS A 100 0.75 16.53 2.34
CA HIS A 100 2.18 16.73 2.27
C HIS A 100 2.71 17.11 3.65
N TYR A 101 3.84 16.52 4.01
CA TYR A 101 4.60 16.85 5.21
C TYR A 101 6.06 17.04 4.83
N GLY A 102 6.66 18.14 5.23
CA GLY A 102 8.03 18.51 4.91
C GLY A 102 8.86 18.92 6.12
N ASP A 103 10.16 19.10 5.87
CA ASP A 103 11.16 19.65 6.79
C ASP A 103 11.46 18.80 8.03
N GLU A 104 11.22 17.49 7.96
CA GLU A 104 11.65 16.57 9.03
C GLU A 104 13.13 16.22 8.85
N ARG A 105 13.95 16.69 9.78
CA ARG A 105 15.39 16.56 9.74
C ARG A 105 15.88 15.37 10.54
N PHE A 106 16.68 14.52 9.91
CA PHE A 106 17.33 13.36 10.50
C PHE A 106 18.84 13.51 10.42
N LYS A 107 19.56 13.27 11.53
CA LYS A 107 21.00 13.18 11.52
C LYS A 107 21.41 11.75 11.24
N VAL A 108 21.97 11.49 10.07
CA VAL A 108 22.29 10.14 9.59
C VAL A 108 23.73 10.04 9.12
N ARG A 109 24.26 8.82 9.01
CA ARG A 109 25.57 8.59 8.40
C ARG A 109 25.49 8.82 6.90
N GLY A 110 26.40 9.62 6.39
CA GLY A 110 26.60 9.83 4.97
C GLY A 110 27.37 8.71 4.29
N ARG A 111 27.49 8.81 2.96
CA ARG A 111 28.15 7.84 2.06
C ARG A 111 27.56 6.43 2.15
N GLU A 112 26.26 6.34 2.40
CA GLU A 112 25.55 5.08 2.53
C GLU A 112 24.21 5.13 1.80
N THR A 113 23.80 3.99 1.23
CA THR A 113 22.44 3.81 0.72
C THR A 113 21.51 3.41 1.87
N LYS A 114 20.51 4.22 2.15
CA LYS A 114 19.54 3.97 3.22
C LYS A 114 18.25 3.35 2.69
N ARG A 115 17.59 2.52 3.51
CA ARG A 115 16.18 2.21 3.34
C ARG A 115 15.37 3.10 4.27
N VAL A 116 14.40 3.81 3.72
CA VAL A 116 13.48 4.68 4.47
C VAL A 116 12.09 4.08 4.39
N TYR A 117 11.62 3.57 5.52
CA TYR A 117 10.28 3.02 5.67
C TYR A 117 9.34 4.11 6.16
N LEU A 118 8.22 4.25 5.48
CA LEU A 118 7.17 5.21 5.79
C LEU A 118 5.89 4.45 6.18
N PHE A 119 5.30 4.81 7.32
CA PHE A 119 4.01 4.31 7.77
C PHE A 119 3.15 5.48 8.21
N ALA A 120 2.05 5.74 7.51
CA ALA A 120 1.07 6.72 7.96
C ALA A 120 -0.19 6.01 8.47
N ASN A 121 -0.83 6.66 9.43
CA ASN A 121 -2.06 6.16 10.05
C ASN A 121 -1.89 4.77 10.72
N GLU A 122 -0.74 4.52 11.35
CA GLU A 122 -0.43 3.25 12.01
C GLU A 122 -1.40 2.88 13.15
N ASN A 123 -2.23 3.84 13.59
CA ASN A 123 -3.30 3.63 14.58
C ASN A 123 -4.58 3.06 13.96
N SER A 124 -4.63 2.86 12.64
CA SER A 124 -5.79 2.28 11.96
C SER A 124 -6.13 0.92 12.55
N SER A 125 -7.43 0.67 12.76
CA SER A 125 -7.91 -0.62 13.27
C SER A 125 -7.92 -1.66 12.15
N ILE A 126 -6.72 -1.99 11.64
CA ILE A 126 -6.51 -3.05 10.65
C ILE A 126 -6.01 -4.31 11.35
N ASP A 127 -6.45 -5.46 10.87
CA ASP A 127 -5.98 -6.76 11.33
C ASP A 127 -4.69 -7.10 10.60
N ILE A 128 -3.56 -7.02 11.30
CA ILE A 128 -2.24 -7.35 10.77
C ILE A 128 -1.82 -8.71 11.29
N GLN A 129 -1.36 -9.57 10.41
CA GLN A 129 -0.96 -10.92 10.74
C GLN A 129 0.40 -11.26 10.15
N SER A 130 1.16 -12.11 10.86
CA SER A 130 2.32 -12.81 10.33
C SER A 130 1.91 -14.07 9.56
N GLU A 131 2.87 -14.73 8.91
CA GLU A 131 2.66 -15.96 8.15
C GLU A 131 2.07 -17.11 9.00
N ASP A 132 2.34 -17.15 10.30
CA ASP A 132 1.80 -18.14 11.24
C ASP A 132 0.42 -17.78 11.79
N GLY A 133 -0.18 -16.68 11.32
CA GLY A 133 -1.48 -16.19 11.75
C GLY A 133 -1.49 -15.40 13.05
N THR A 134 -0.34 -15.11 13.64
CA THR A 134 -0.24 -14.26 14.84
C THR A 134 -0.67 -12.83 14.50
N ARG A 135 -1.60 -12.28 15.29
CA ARG A 135 -2.15 -10.93 15.10
C ARG A 135 -1.33 -9.87 15.82
N PHE A 136 -1.15 -8.74 15.18
CA PHE A 136 -0.39 -7.61 15.68
C PHE A 136 -1.15 -6.30 15.58
N ARG A 137 -0.74 -5.35 16.42
CA ARG A 137 -1.06 -3.94 16.25
C ARG A 137 0.16 -3.23 15.68
N LEU A 138 0.03 -2.67 14.49
CA LEU A 138 1.15 -2.07 13.77
C LEU A 138 1.92 -1.07 14.62
N LYS A 139 1.21 -0.16 15.27
CA LYS A 139 1.82 0.84 16.15
C LYS A 139 2.71 0.22 17.20
N GLU A 140 2.21 -0.80 17.91
CA GLU A 140 2.94 -1.45 19.00
C GLU A 140 4.20 -2.15 18.50
N GLU A 141 4.15 -2.78 17.31
CA GLU A 141 5.31 -3.43 16.72
C GLU A 141 6.36 -2.40 16.27
N LEU A 142 5.94 -1.33 15.60
CA LEU A 142 6.86 -0.28 15.16
C LEU A 142 7.47 0.50 16.33
N GLU A 143 6.76 0.65 17.44
CA GLU A 143 7.28 1.29 18.66
C GLU A 143 8.33 0.45 19.40
N ARG A 144 8.34 -0.86 19.22
CA ARG A 144 9.36 -1.77 19.81
C ARG A 144 10.71 -1.64 19.12
N ILE A 145 10.74 -1.25 17.87
CA ILE A 145 11.97 -1.09 17.08
C ILE A 145 12.70 0.17 17.58
N LYS A 146 13.90 0.01 18.12
CA LYS A 146 14.68 1.13 18.66
C LYS A 146 15.86 1.47 17.76
N LYS A 147 16.34 2.71 17.89
CA LYS A 147 17.61 3.12 17.29
C LYS A 147 18.74 2.21 17.76
N GLY A 148 19.54 1.71 16.83
CA GLY A 148 20.62 0.75 17.07
C GLY A 148 20.21 -0.72 16.98
N ASP A 149 18.91 -1.02 16.96
CA ASP A 149 18.43 -2.40 16.75
C ASP A 149 18.61 -2.84 15.29
N ALA A 150 18.68 -4.16 15.08
CA ALA A 150 18.50 -4.70 13.74
C ALA A 150 17.04 -4.54 13.33
N PHE A 151 16.80 -3.93 12.16
CA PHE A 151 15.44 -3.80 11.62
C PHE A 151 14.91 -5.18 11.20
N PRO A 152 13.71 -5.59 11.64
CA PRO A 152 13.16 -6.91 11.38
C PRO A 152 12.60 -7.01 9.95
N THR A 153 13.45 -6.86 8.93
CA THR A 153 13.09 -6.79 7.50
C THR A 153 12.24 -7.96 7.06
N GLU A 154 12.65 -9.19 7.42
CA GLU A 154 11.93 -10.40 7.06
C GLU A 154 10.52 -10.43 7.67
N THR A 155 10.41 -10.08 8.95
CA THR A 155 9.12 -10.08 9.66
C THR A 155 8.20 -9.03 9.09
N ILE A 156 8.66 -7.78 9.01
CA ILE A 156 7.85 -6.65 8.52
C ILE A 156 7.46 -6.85 7.05
N GLY A 157 8.38 -7.37 6.22
CA GLY A 157 8.12 -7.62 4.79
C GLY A 157 7.11 -8.73 4.52
N LYS A 158 6.83 -9.59 5.51
CA LYS A 158 5.87 -10.69 5.39
C LYS A 158 4.54 -10.44 6.09
N LEU A 159 4.40 -9.32 6.80
CA LEU A 159 3.13 -8.96 7.42
C LEU A 159 2.05 -8.75 6.37
N THR A 160 0.86 -9.26 6.65
CA THR A 160 -0.34 -9.08 5.83
C THR A 160 -1.42 -8.30 6.57
N VAL A 161 -2.17 -7.52 5.84
CA VAL A 161 -3.46 -6.95 6.27
C VAL A 161 -4.54 -7.94 5.89
N ASN A 162 -5.49 -8.20 6.81
CA ASN A 162 -6.53 -9.19 6.63
C ASN A 162 -7.92 -8.57 6.80
N LEU A 163 -8.86 -8.97 5.95
CA LEU A 163 -10.28 -8.61 6.03
C LEU A 163 -11.10 -9.85 6.39
N ASP A 164 -11.29 -10.05 7.69
CA ASP A 164 -12.10 -11.16 8.19
C ASP A 164 -13.58 -11.05 7.78
N GLY A 165 -14.19 -12.19 7.46
CA GLY A 165 -15.63 -12.33 7.30
C GLY A 165 -16.24 -11.64 6.07
N GLY A 166 -15.44 -11.30 5.04
CA GLY A 166 -15.97 -10.66 3.82
C GLY A 166 -16.35 -9.21 4.04
N ASN A 167 -15.66 -8.51 4.93
CA ASN A 167 -15.84 -7.11 5.25
C ASN A 167 -14.98 -6.20 4.35
N GLN A 168 -15.10 -4.91 4.56
CA GLN A 168 -14.24 -3.88 3.99
C GLN A 168 -13.34 -3.29 5.09
N LEU A 169 -12.32 -2.54 4.70
CA LEU A 169 -11.56 -1.71 5.64
C LEU A 169 -12.50 -0.70 6.31
N LYS A 170 -12.46 -0.65 7.63
CA LYS A 170 -13.31 0.27 8.41
C LYS A 170 -12.66 1.65 8.43
N VAL A 171 -12.98 2.45 7.43
CA VAL A 171 -12.64 3.87 7.34
C VAL A 171 -13.77 4.66 7.99
N ASN A 172 -13.46 5.66 8.80
CA ASN A 172 -14.37 6.42 9.67
C ASN A 172 -14.89 5.60 10.89
N PRO A 173 -14.39 5.91 12.11
CA PRO A 173 -13.47 7.02 12.42
C PRO A 173 -11.99 6.71 12.18
N ASN A 174 -11.65 5.55 11.65
CA ASN A 174 -10.26 5.19 11.35
C ASN A 174 -9.80 5.84 10.05
N TYR A 175 -8.49 6.06 9.96
CA TYR A 175 -7.84 6.56 8.74
C TYR A 175 -7.39 5.39 7.87
N VAL A 176 -7.33 5.60 6.55
CA VAL A 176 -6.76 4.63 5.62
C VAL A 176 -5.28 4.43 5.93
N PRO A 177 -4.82 3.19 6.16
CA PRO A 177 -3.40 2.93 6.36
C PRO A 177 -2.61 3.23 5.08
N MET A 178 -1.39 3.76 5.25
CA MET A 178 -0.51 4.08 4.14
C MET A 178 0.90 3.64 4.46
N ASN A 179 1.62 3.18 3.47
CA ASN A 179 3.00 2.76 3.67
C ASN A 179 3.78 2.75 2.36
N GLU A 180 5.10 2.87 2.50
CA GLU A 180 6.04 2.75 1.40
C GLU A 180 7.45 2.48 1.94
N CYS A 181 8.35 1.99 1.09
CA CYS A 181 9.75 1.82 1.38
C CYS A 181 10.60 2.37 0.24
N HIS A 182 11.48 3.31 0.54
CA HIS A 182 12.35 3.93 -0.43
C HIS A 182 13.81 3.60 -0.18
N THR A 183 14.57 3.56 -1.26
CA THR A 183 16.04 3.54 -1.23
C THR A 183 16.54 4.95 -1.48
N VAL A 184 17.36 5.48 -0.56
CA VAL A 184 17.91 6.85 -0.62
C VAL A 184 19.43 6.80 -0.55
N GLU A 185 20.06 7.30 -1.57
CA GLU A 185 21.51 7.50 -1.59
C GLU A 185 21.87 8.73 -0.78
N VAL A 186 22.61 8.55 0.31
CA VAL A 186 23.04 9.65 1.18
C VAL A 186 24.49 9.96 0.94
N GLY A 187 24.79 11.16 0.44
CA GLY A 187 26.13 11.66 0.18
C GLY A 187 26.90 12.04 1.43
N ASP A 188 27.90 12.92 1.28
CA ASP A 188 28.74 13.43 2.38
C ASP A 188 28.40 14.87 2.79
N THR A 189 27.30 15.41 2.28
CA THR A 189 26.77 16.74 2.61
C THR A 189 25.29 16.65 2.97
N ASP A 190 24.80 17.66 3.65
CA ASP A 190 23.36 17.81 3.93
C ASP A 190 22.56 17.77 2.63
N GLN A 191 21.47 17.03 2.64
CA GLN A 191 20.62 16.84 1.47
C GLN A 191 19.14 16.68 1.80
N LYS A 192 18.30 16.83 0.79
CA LYS A 192 16.86 16.66 0.85
C LYS A 192 16.43 15.42 0.08
N ALA A 193 15.46 14.68 0.63
CA ALA A 193 14.82 13.57 -0.04
C ALA A 193 13.30 13.81 -0.11
N ASP A 194 12.77 13.91 -1.33
CA ASP A 194 11.33 14.00 -1.58
C ASP A 194 10.81 12.59 -1.82
N LEU A 195 10.02 12.08 -0.88
CA LEU A 195 9.51 10.71 -0.85
C LEU A 195 7.99 10.73 -1.02
N PHE A 196 7.45 9.65 -1.53
CA PHE A 196 6.01 9.47 -1.60
C PHE A 196 5.54 8.34 -0.68
N ILE A 197 4.25 8.38 -0.33
CA ILE A 197 3.56 7.32 0.40
C ILE A 197 2.21 7.05 -0.26
N ILE A 198 1.79 5.78 -0.30
CA ILE A 198 0.56 5.35 -0.96
C ILE A 198 -0.41 4.71 0.01
N ARG A 199 -1.69 4.81 -0.29
CA ARG A 199 -2.76 4.18 0.50
C ARG A 199 -2.77 2.68 0.28
N ALA A 200 -2.82 1.90 1.35
CA ALA A 200 -2.91 0.44 1.31
C ALA A 200 -4.38 0.00 1.10
N ALA A 201 -5.06 0.62 0.16
CA ALA A 201 -6.48 0.38 -0.11
C ALA A 201 -6.84 0.61 -1.58
N VAL A 202 -7.90 -0.10 -2.01
CA VAL A 202 -8.68 0.16 -3.24
C VAL A 202 -10.03 0.72 -2.82
N LYS A 203 -10.39 1.90 -3.32
CA LYS A 203 -11.67 2.57 -3.06
C LYS A 203 -12.66 2.30 -4.17
N TYR A 204 -13.92 2.06 -3.80
CA TYR A 204 -15.04 2.02 -4.74
C TYR A 204 -16.06 3.10 -4.40
N SER A 205 -16.53 3.80 -5.45
CA SER A 205 -17.66 4.73 -5.38
C SER A 205 -18.66 4.43 -6.48
N PHE A 206 -19.94 4.48 -6.15
CA PHE A 206 -21.02 4.16 -7.07
C PHE A 206 -21.88 5.39 -7.34
N TYR A 207 -22.03 5.72 -8.61
CA TYR A 207 -22.86 6.81 -9.15
C TYR A 207 -23.99 6.18 -9.93
N VAL A 208 -25.23 6.36 -9.49
CA VAL A 208 -26.40 5.69 -10.11
C VAL A 208 -27.38 6.72 -10.62
N LYS A 209 -27.63 6.70 -11.94
CA LYS A 209 -28.58 7.56 -12.64
C LYS A 209 -29.80 6.78 -13.11
N ASN A 210 -30.99 7.33 -12.91
CA ASN A 210 -32.22 6.73 -13.40
C ASN A 210 -32.76 7.50 -14.63
N GLU A 211 -32.60 6.93 -15.80
CA GLU A 211 -33.17 7.41 -17.06
C GLU A 211 -34.42 6.61 -17.47
N SER A 212 -34.93 5.74 -16.60
CA SER A 212 -36.18 5.03 -16.87
C SER A 212 -37.42 5.91 -16.71
N SER A 213 -38.57 5.41 -17.15
CA SER A 213 -39.85 6.14 -17.05
C SER A 213 -40.42 6.28 -15.65
N HIS A 214 -39.93 5.49 -14.67
CA HIS A 214 -40.47 5.40 -13.31
C HIS A 214 -39.37 5.55 -12.26
N ALA A 215 -39.77 5.91 -11.03
CA ALA A 215 -38.85 5.86 -9.90
C ALA A 215 -38.39 4.42 -9.64
N LYS A 216 -37.16 4.28 -9.14
CA LYS A 216 -36.52 3.00 -8.79
C LYS A 216 -36.17 2.97 -7.32
N THR A 217 -36.07 1.77 -6.76
CA THR A 217 -35.52 1.54 -5.43
C THR A 217 -34.23 0.76 -5.54
N VAL A 218 -33.13 1.39 -5.11
CA VAL A 218 -31.83 0.71 -5.01
C VAL A 218 -31.71 0.13 -3.62
N THR A 219 -31.59 -1.20 -3.50
CA THR A 219 -31.55 -1.90 -2.20
C THR A 219 -30.14 -2.34 -1.79
N GLY A 220 -29.13 -1.94 -2.55
CA GLY A 220 -27.73 -2.19 -2.22
C GLY A 220 -26.87 -2.42 -3.45
N TYR A 221 -25.61 -2.74 -3.18
CA TYR A 221 -24.63 -3.11 -4.20
C TYR A 221 -23.74 -4.25 -3.70
N SER A 222 -23.07 -4.90 -4.63
CA SER A 222 -22.02 -5.89 -4.34
C SER A 222 -20.76 -5.58 -5.11
N VAL A 223 -19.61 -5.92 -4.52
CA VAL A 223 -18.29 -5.89 -5.17
C VAL A 223 -17.75 -7.30 -5.10
N HIS A 224 -17.39 -7.86 -6.25
CA HIS A 224 -17.01 -9.25 -6.37
C HIS A 224 -15.49 -9.41 -6.52
N ASN A 225 -14.99 -10.56 -6.07
CA ASN A 225 -13.60 -10.98 -6.21
C ASN A 225 -12.59 -10.08 -5.49
N MET A 226 -12.96 -9.59 -4.31
CA MET A 226 -12.07 -8.82 -3.45
C MET A 226 -11.14 -9.74 -2.68
N ALA A 227 -9.85 -9.38 -2.61
CA ALA A 227 -8.84 -10.15 -1.88
C ALA A 227 -9.07 -10.05 -0.36
N ARG A 228 -8.91 -11.18 0.36
CA ARG A 228 -8.99 -11.21 1.82
C ARG A 228 -7.72 -10.71 2.49
N GLN A 229 -6.58 -10.85 1.81
CA GLN A 229 -5.27 -10.50 2.34
C GLN A 229 -4.47 -9.70 1.31
N ALA A 230 -3.65 -8.78 1.80
CA ALA A 230 -2.62 -8.10 1.03
C ALA A 230 -1.37 -7.90 1.91
N TYR A 231 -0.19 -7.78 1.32
CA TYR A 231 1.00 -7.42 2.08
C TYR A 231 0.84 -6.04 2.73
N LEU A 232 1.33 -5.90 3.97
CA LEU A 232 1.33 -4.60 4.65
C LEU A 232 2.17 -3.60 3.84
N LEU A 233 3.45 -3.88 3.61
CA LEU A 233 4.29 -3.09 2.73
C LEU A 233 4.08 -3.48 1.27
N PRO A 234 4.18 -2.55 0.32
CA PRO A 234 4.23 -2.87 -1.10
C PRO A 234 5.36 -3.86 -1.37
N ARG A 235 5.10 -4.93 -2.13
CA ARG A 235 6.09 -5.96 -2.41
C ARG A 235 6.31 -6.11 -3.91
N ASP A 236 7.59 -6.14 -4.31
CA ASP A 236 8.04 -6.24 -5.69
C ASP A 236 7.29 -5.28 -6.64
N VAL A 237 7.03 -4.08 -6.14
CA VAL A 237 6.33 -3.05 -6.90
C VAL A 237 7.27 -2.40 -7.89
N ARG A 238 6.85 -2.37 -9.14
CA ARG A 238 7.49 -1.58 -10.19
C ARG A 238 6.59 -0.41 -10.55
N TYR A 239 7.17 0.77 -10.48
CA TYR A 239 6.54 2.01 -10.91
C TYR A 239 7.08 2.42 -12.27
N ARG A 240 6.22 2.95 -13.12
CA ARG A 240 6.62 3.67 -14.32
C ARG A 240 6.08 5.09 -14.30
N ASP A 241 6.79 5.99 -14.93
CA ASP A 241 6.32 7.36 -15.11
C ASP A 241 5.38 7.40 -16.32
N VAL A 242 4.23 8.03 -16.15
CA VAL A 242 3.22 8.24 -17.20
C VAL A 242 2.88 9.72 -17.25
N GLU A 243 3.01 10.32 -18.42
CA GLU A 243 2.64 11.71 -18.64
C GLU A 243 1.11 11.81 -18.85
N GLY A 244 0.46 12.60 -18.03
CA GLY A 244 -0.96 12.94 -18.17
C GLY A 244 -1.22 13.91 -19.31
N SER A 245 -2.49 14.07 -19.69
CA SER A 245 -2.90 15.02 -20.75
C SER A 245 -2.61 16.49 -20.41
N ASP A 246 -2.38 16.79 -19.14
CA ASP A 246 -2.02 18.10 -18.61
C ASP A 246 -0.50 18.32 -18.49
N GLY A 247 0.32 17.33 -18.91
CA GLY A 247 1.76 17.33 -18.77
C GLY A 247 2.28 16.91 -17.40
N THR A 248 1.39 16.56 -16.47
CA THR A 248 1.79 16.09 -15.15
C THR A 248 2.32 14.65 -15.23
N ILE A 249 3.43 14.38 -14.53
CA ILE A 249 4.01 13.03 -14.45
C ILE A 249 3.41 12.30 -13.26
N TYR A 250 2.81 11.14 -13.53
CA TYR A 250 2.24 10.25 -12.53
C TYR A 250 3.06 8.97 -12.41
N LYS A 251 3.11 8.41 -11.22
CA LYS A 251 3.64 7.06 -10.99
C LYS A 251 2.53 6.04 -11.19
N GLU A 252 2.73 5.12 -12.12
CA GLU A 252 1.83 4.00 -12.36
C GLU A 252 2.42 2.71 -11.80
N ILE A 253 1.61 1.90 -11.12
CA ILE A 253 2.03 0.57 -10.70
C ILE A 253 1.93 -0.37 -11.90
N GLU A 254 3.08 -0.75 -12.45
CA GLU A 254 3.20 -1.69 -13.56
C GLU A 254 3.10 -3.14 -13.09
N ALA A 255 3.74 -3.44 -11.96
CA ALA A 255 3.73 -4.76 -11.35
C ALA A 255 3.79 -4.66 -9.83
N PHE A 256 3.24 -5.63 -9.15
CA PHE A 256 3.28 -5.78 -7.69
C PHE A 256 3.08 -7.25 -7.33
N GLU A 257 3.44 -7.68 -6.14
CA GLU A 257 3.20 -9.02 -5.62
C GLU A 257 2.04 -9.00 -4.61
N VAL A 258 1.21 -10.04 -4.62
CA VAL A 258 0.16 -10.26 -3.63
C VAL A 258 0.38 -11.62 -2.95
N PRO A 259 -0.01 -11.79 -1.67
CA PRO A 259 0.03 -13.10 -1.03
C PRO A 259 -1.00 -14.02 -1.67
N GLU A 260 -0.80 -15.32 -1.53
CA GLU A 260 -1.86 -16.28 -1.81
C GLU A 260 -3.05 -15.98 -0.89
N THR A 261 -4.22 -15.78 -1.46
CA THR A 261 -5.40 -15.34 -0.73
C THR A 261 -6.69 -15.89 -1.31
N GLU A 262 -7.70 -16.02 -0.46
CA GLU A 262 -9.07 -16.24 -0.90
C GLU A 262 -9.68 -14.93 -1.40
N TYR A 263 -10.62 -15.06 -2.33
CA TYR A 263 -11.42 -13.95 -2.84
C TYR A 263 -12.87 -14.07 -2.38
N TYR A 264 -13.53 -12.94 -2.16
CA TYR A 264 -14.88 -12.90 -1.63
C TYR A 264 -15.74 -11.84 -2.33
N THR A 265 -17.03 -11.94 -2.11
CA THR A 265 -18.00 -10.92 -2.52
C THR A 265 -18.42 -10.11 -1.31
N TYR A 266 -18.23 -8.80 -1.37
CA TYR A 266 -18.78 -7.85 -0.43
C TYR A 266 -20.17 -7.42 -0.86
N ARG A 267 -21.10 -7.39 0.09
CA ARG A 267 -22.46 -6.88 -0.14
C ARG A 267 -22.81 -5.80 0.87
N PHE A 268 -23.23 -4.66 0.37
CA PHE A 268 -23.77 -3.57 1.14
C PHE A 268 -25.27 -3.48 0.91
N ASN A 269 -26.06 -3.56 2.00
CA ASN A 269 -27.51 -3.45 1.95
C ASN A 269 -27.92 -2.07 2.45
N ALA A 270 -28.71 -1.37 1.65
CA ALA A 270 -29.25 -0.06 1.95
C ALA A 270 -30.56 0.12 1.15
N SER A 271 -31.30 1.17 1.41
CA SER A 271 -32.49 1.50 0.64
C SER A 271 -32.44 2.96 0.22
N TYR A 272 -32.31 3.16 -1.08
CA TYR A 272 -32.30 4.50 -1.69
C TYR A 272 -33.46 4.65 -2.66
N SER A 273 -34.25 5.69 -2.48
CA SER A 273 -35.24 6.08 -3.50
C SER A 273 -34.54 6.86 -4.61
N LEU A 274 -34.67 6.40 -5.84
CA LEU A 274 -34.06 7.00 -7.02
C LEU A 274 -35.16 7.46 -7.99
N PRO A 275 -35.60 8.72 -7.89
CA PRO A 275 -36.63 9.28 -8.76
C PRO A 275 -36.16 9.27 -10.23
N LYS A 276 -37.15 9.33 -11.15
CA LYS A 276 -36.88 9.49 -12.57
C LYS A 276 -35.99 10.70 -12.85
N ASN A 277 -35.02 10.55 -13.76
CA ASN A 277 -34.05 11.59 -14.18
C ASN A 277 -33.22 12.18 -13.02
N LYS A 278 -33.02 11.40 -11.96
CA LYS A 278 -32.13 11.75 -10.85
C LYS A 278 -30.93 10.83 -10.81
N GLU A 279 -29.87 11.39 -10.26
CA GLU A 279 -28.63 10.69 -9.94
C GLU A 279 -28.40 10.70 -8.44
N ILE A 280 -27.85 9.63 -7.90
CA ILE A 280 -27.42 9.52 -6.51
C ILE A 280 -26.01 8.93 -6.45
N ILE A 281 -25.28 9.31 -5.42
CA ILE A 281 -24.05 8.65 -5.02
C ILE A 281 -24.41 7.71 -3.88
N LEU A 282 -24.09 6.42 -4.03
CA LEU A 282 -24.30 5.45 -2.97
C LEU A 282 -23.23 5.65 -1.90
N ALA A 283 -23.64 6.07 -0.72
CA ALA A 283 -22.78 6.33 0.42
C ALA A 283 -22.89 5.21 1.47
N PRO A 284 -21.81 4.90 2.20
CA PRO A 284 -20.45 5.40 2.01
C PRO A 284 -19.70 4.70 0.87
N SER A 285 -18.60 5.30 0.40
CA SER A 285 -17.61 4.58 -0.40
C SER A 285 -17.06 3.39 0.38
N CYS A 286 -16.68 2.32 -0.29
CA CYS A 286 -16.11 1.14 0.35
C CYS A 286 -14.63 0.96 -0.02
N TYR A 287 -13.89 0.31 0.87
CA TYR A 287 -12.43 0.18 0.78
C TYR A 287 -12.03 -1.28 0.94
N PHE A 288 -11.22 -1.76 0.00
CA PHE A 288 -10.76 -3.14 -0.06
C PHE A 288 -9.24 -3.20 -0.17
N LEU A 289 -8.72 -4.41 -0.12
CA LEU A 289 -7.30 -4.67 -0.35
C LEU A 289 -7.00 -4.82 -1.84
N GLU A 290 -5.75 -4.59 -2.20
CA GLU A 290 -5.24 -4.88 -3.55
C GLU A 290 -5.34 -6.37 -3.87
N GLY A 291 -5.46 -6.71 -5.15
CA GLY A 291 -5.59 -8.10 -5.55
C GLY A 291 -5.30 -8.36 -7.03
N LYS A 292 -5.06 -9.63 -7.34
CA LYS A 292 -4.86 -10.17 -8.69
C LYS A 292 -5.75 -11.40 -8.88
N HIS A 293 -7.07 -11.18 -8.90
CA HIS A 293 -7.97 -12.28 -9.16
C HIS A 293 -7.83 -12.77 -10.59
N VAL A 294 -7.61 -14.08 -10.76
CA VAL A 294 -7.64 -14.74 -12.06
C VAL A 294 -9.01 -15.36 -12.25
N TYR A 295 -9.69 -15.01 -13.31
CA TYR A 295 -10.97 -15.64 -13.65
C TYR A 295 -10.73 -17.04 -14.20
N GLU A 296 -11.22 -18.05 -13.50
CA GLU A 296 -11.21 -19.45 -13.91
C GLU A 296 -12.49 -19.79 -14.68
N GLY A 297 -12.65 -19.23 -15.88
CA GLY A 297 -13.78 -19.52 -16.77
C GLY A 297 -13.42 -20.48 -17.89
N GLU A 298 -14.33 -21.40 -18.26
CA GLU A 298 -14.19 -22.22 -19.45
C GLU A 298 -14.31 -21.37 -20.71
N GLY A 299 -13.18 -20.97 -21.31
CA GLY A 299 -13.13 -20.31 -22.62
C GLY A 299 -12.51 -18.92 -22.58
N GLY A 300 -11.34 -18.79 -23.18
CA GLY A 300 -10.43 -17.63 -23.24
C GLY A 300 -10.97 -16.26 -23.69
N ALA A 301 -12.27 -16.08 -23.80
CA ALA A 301 -12.92 -14.80 -24.07
C ALA A 301 -13.20 -14.00 -22.78
N ASP A 302 -13.18 -14.63 -21.61
CA ASP A 302 -13.54 -14.02 -20.34
C ASP A 302 -12.34 -13.59 -19.46
N GLU A 303 -11.12 -13.75 -19.95
CA GLU A 303 -9.88 -13.31 -19.26
C GLU A 303 -9.88 -11.81 -18.87
N LYS A 304 -10.76 -11.02 -19.51
CA LYS A 304 -10.87 -9.58 -19.25
C LYS A 304 -11.87 -9.20 -18.14
N LYS A 305 -12.51 -10.17 -17.50
CA LYS A 305 -13.62 -9.95 -16.57
C LYS A 305 -13.28 -10.37 -15.14
N ASN A 306 -12.05 -10.11 -14.69
CA ASN A 306 -11.57 -10.54 -13.38
C ASN A 306 -12.36 -9.96 -12.21
N TYR A 307 -12.93 -8.77 -12.39
CA TYR A 307 -13.69 -8.07 -11.37
C TYR A 307 -15.07 -7.69 -11.88
N SER A 308 -16.05 -7.70 -10.99
CA SER A 308 -17.42 -7.30 -11.31
C SER A 308 -18.07 -6.63 -10.11
N VAL A 309 -19.15 -5.91 -10.40
CA VAL A 309 -20.01 -5.25 -9.41
C VAL A 309 -21.45 -5.59 -9.69
N SER A 310 -22.30 -5.54 -8.69
CA SER A 310 -23.75 -5.68 -8.85
C SER A 310 -24.48 -4.52 -8.19
N LEU A 311 -25.57 -4.09 -8.79
CA LEU A 311 -26.54 -3.18 -8.23
C LEU A 311 -27.87 -3.91 -8.04
N TRP A 312 -28.47 -3.78 -6.87
CA TRP A 312 -29.78 -4.38 -6.58
C TRP A 312 -30.87 -3.32 -6.73
N VAL A 313 -31.74 -3.50 -7.75
CA VAL A 313 -32.78 -2.51 -8.12
C VAL A 313 -34.11 -3.21 -8.20
N ASP A 314 -35.12 -2.70 -7.47
CA ASP A 314 -36.48 -3.24 -7.42
C ASP A 314 -36.51 -4.76 -7.14
N GLY A 315 -35.55 -5.27 -6.35
CA GLY A 315 -35.43 -6.69 -6.02
C GLY A 315 -34.65 -7.54 -7.04
N ALA A 316 -34.25 -6.99 -8.18
CA ALA A 316 -33.43 -7.67 -9.19
C ALA A 316 -31.95 -7.31 -9.04
N GLU A 317 -31.08 -8.26 -9.30
CA GLU A 317 -29.65 -8.05 -9.43
C GLU A 317 -29.29 -7.64 -10.84
N LEU A 318 -28.63 -6.49 -10.98
CA LEU A 318 -28.02 -6.02 -12.21
C LEU A 318 -26.51 -6.15 -12.08
N LYS A 319 -25.84 -6.95 -12.90
CA LYS A 319 -24.41 -7.22 -12.82
C LYS A 319 -23.65 -6.49 -13.92
N GLY A 320 -22.56 -5.83 -13.55
CA GLY A 320 -21.62 -5.16 -14.44
C GLY A 320 -20.20 -5.68 -14.25
N PHE A 321 -19.46 -5.80 -15.35
CA PHE A 321 -18.08 -6.26 -15.33
C PHE A 321 -17.12 -5.09 -15.47
N LEU A 322 -15.99 -5.15 -14.76
CA LEU A 322 -14.88 -4.22 -14.89
C LEU A 322 -14.00 -4.72 -16.03
N GLU A 323 -14.34 -4.32 -17.26
CA GLU A 323 -13.58 -4.73 -18.44
C GLU A 323 -12.16 -4.14 -18.40
N ASN A 324 -11.19 -4.92 -18.83
CA ASN A 324 -9.77 -4.53 -18.89
C ASN A 324 -9.12 -4.18 -17.52
N VAL A 325 -9.65 -4.71 -16.42
CA VAL A 325 -9.06 -4.58 -15.08
C VAL A 325 -8.54 -5.96 -14.66
N PRO A 326 -7.32 -6.35 -15.07
CA PRO A 326 -6.75 -7.67 -14.73
C PRO A 326 -6.26 -7.74 -13.28
N GLN A 327 -6.02 -6.60 -12.67
CA GLN A 327 -5.53 -6.46 -11.31
C GLN A 327 -6.00 -5.15 -10.70
N LEU A 328 -6.08 -5.11 -9.38
CA LEU A 328 -6.45 -3.92 -8.60
C LEU A 328 -5.30 -3.60 -7.62
N PRO A 329 -4.36 -2.75 -8.00
CA PRO A 329 -3.30 -2.32 -7.09
C PRO A 329 -3.85 -1.41 -6.00
N ARG A 330 -3.15 -1.34 -4.88
CA ARG A 330 -3.42 -0.34 -3.83
C ARG A 330 -3.37 1.08 -4.40
N ASN A 331 -3.89 2.04 -3.67
CA ASN A 331 -4.01 3.45 -4.07
C ASN A 331 -4.84 3.66 -5.36
N THR A 332 -5.81 2.79 -5.62
CA THR A 332 -6.71 2.86 -6.77
C THR A 332 -8.11 3.29 -6.34
N HIS A 333 -8.75 4.18 -7.10
CA HIS A 333 -10.14 4.56 -6.96
C HIS A 333 -10.96 4.08 -8.15
N VAL A 334 -11.85 3.14 -7.92
CA VAL A 334 -12.79 2.61 -8.91
C VAL A 334 -14.10 3.39 -8.82
N LYS A 335 -14.39 4.21 -9.80
CA LYS A 335 -15.67 4.94 -9.94
C LYS A 335 -16.59 4.16 -10.88
N VAL A 336 -17.71 3.70 -10.36
CA VAL A 336 -18.69 2.91 -11.10
C VAL A 336 -19.89 3.78 -11.41
N TYR A 337 -20.11 4.08 -12.68
CA TYR A 337 -21.25 4.83 -13.17
C TYR A 337 -22.28 3.88 -13.78
N ILE A 338 -23.51 3.94 -13.29
CA ILE A 338 -24.60 3.05 -13.66
C ILE A 338 -25.78 3.89 -14.13
N THR A 339 -26.21 3.72 -15.38
CA THR A 339 -27.41 4.36 -15.92
C THR A 339 -28.49 3.32 -16.12
N ILE A 340 -29.58 3.42 -15.35
CA ILE A 340 -30.74 2.54 -15.42
C ILE A 340 -31.71 3.09 -16.48
N LYS A 341 -32.01 2.31 -17.53
CA LYS A 341 -32.99 2.62 -18.57
C LYS A 341 -34.20 1.70 -18.45
N ASN A 342 -35.23 1.89 -19.30
CA ASN A 342 -36.45 1.06 -19.26
C ASN A 342 -36.17 -0.41 -19.56
N THR A 343 -35.30 -0.69 -20.55
CA THR A 343 -35.03 -2.03 -21.06
C THR A 343 -33.58 -2.49 -20.91
N SER A 344 -32.68 -1.62 -20.44
CA SER A 344 -31.27 -1.90 -20.32
C SER A 344 -30.66 -1.16 -19.14
N THR A 345 -29.44 -1.54 -18.78
CA THR A 345 -28.60 -0.84 -17.82
C THR A 345 -27.25 -0.62 -18.46
N ASP A 346 -26.82 0.63 -18.56
CA ASP A 346 -25.51 0.97 -19.08
C ASP A 346 -24.54 1.07 -17.90
N TRP A 347 -23.37 0.49 -18.08
CA TRP A 347 -22.28 0.50 -17.11
C TRP A 347 -21.08 1.24 -17.69
N LYS A 348 -20.55 2.18 -16.94
CA LYS A 348 -19.27 2.80 -17.21
C LYS A 348 -18.42 2.70 -15.96
N VAL A 349 -17.26 2.15 -16.10
CA VAL A 349 -16.29 2.04 -14.99
C VAL A 349 -15.12 2.94 -15.30
N ASP A 350 -14.77 3.80 -14.35
CA ASP A 350 -13.61 4.67 -14.39
C ASP A 350 -12.69 4.27 -13.24
N VAL A 351 -11.49 3.89 -13.57
CA VAL A 351 -10.47 3.50 -12.59
C VAL A 351 -9.37 4.51 -12.64
N ARG A 352 -9.17 5.22 -11.53
CA ARG A 352 -8.21 6.33 -11.43
C ARG A 352 -7.31 6.15 -10.22
N PRO A 353 -6.17 6.84 -10.20
CA PRO A 353 -5.44 7.08 -8.96
C PRO A 353 -6.36 7.74 -7.93
N TYR A 354 -6.00 7.58 -6.67
CA TYR A 354 -6.87 7.95 -5.56
C TYR A 354 -7.10 9.46 -5.43
N THR A 355 -6.09 10.26 -5.76
CA THR A 355 -6.15 11.73 -5.77
C THR A 355 -5.24 12.28 -6.86
N GLU A 356 -5.74 13.27 -7.61
CA GLU A 356 -4.89 14.16 -8.40
C GLU A 356 -4.65 15.42 -7.57
N VAL A 357 -3.47 15.55 -7.00
CA VAL A 357 -3.00 16.82 -6.46
C VAL A 357 -1.91 17.31 -7.38
N PRO A 358 -2.09 18.43 -8.10
CA PRO A 358 -0.97 19.07 -8.73
C PRO A 358 0.03 19.43 -7.62
N LEU A 359 1.23 18.89 -7.69
CA LEU A 359 2.35 19.40 -6.93
C LEU A 359 2.69 20.76 -7.54
N GLU A 360 2.02 21.81 -7.09
CA GLU A 360 2.56 23.15 -7.22
C GLU A 360 3.61 23.27 -6.12
N PRO A 361 4.90 23.24 -6.47
CA PRO A 361 5.94 23.60 -5.50
C PRO A 361 5.72 25.09 -5.22
N ASP A 362 5.28 25.38 -4.01
CA ASP A 362 5.27 26.75 -3.52
C ASP A 362 6.72 27.19 -3.36
N PHE A 363 7.29 27.71 -4.45
CA PHE A 363 8.55 28.42 -4.41
C PHE A 363 8.27 29.76 -3.73
N GLY A 364 8.25 29.74 -2.38
CA GLY A 364 8.27 30.96 -1.62
C GLY A 364 9.44 31.82 -2.06
N LEU A 365 9.15 32.88 -2.82
CA LEU A 365 10.04 34.00 -3.05
C LEU A 365 10.02 34.92 -1.84
#